data_8efa0a65ed049d68441b318ea6fb673e
#
_entry.id   8efa0a65ed049d68441b318ea6fb673e
#
_cell.length_a   1.000
_cell.length_b   1.000
_cell.length_c   1.000
_cell.angle_alpha   90.00
_cell.angle_beta   90.00
_cell.angle_gamma   90.00
#
_symmetry.space_group_name_H-M   'P 1'
#
loop_
_entity.id
_entity.type
_entity.pdbx_description
1 polymer ?
#
loop_
_entity_poly.entity_id
_entity_poly.type
_entity_poly.pdbx_seq_one_letter_code
_entity_poly.pdbx_strand_id
1 'polypeptide(L)'
;MQLVFDELYAASVKGQRFCNLVELIKRPENIKLAYRNIRKNSGSRTAGVDNKTISDLNKWNENALVAHVQRKLDWYVPNAVRRVEIPKDNGKTRPLGIPTIMDRLIQQCILQVLEPICEAKFFKRSNGFRPNHSAENAIAQAERMIQNVGCHYVIDIDIKSFFDNVNHGKLLKQMWTLGIRDKKLLSIISAMLKAEVAGIGFPEKGTPQGGIISPLLSNIVLNELDWWIVSQWEEMPTQRNYVHRIYANGTPDKSSTIRTLRNYTNLKECYVVRYADDFKIFCKKRSDAVKLFEATKQWLLDRLGLEISPEKSKIVNLKRHYSEFLGFKLKVRTKGKKPDGQPRYVVEAHIKDKALQKIREKSKEIIGQIRQTYDPGMEYRLIQKYNSYVMGVHNYYSIATHVNIDFHKIAFDVKKSLYNRLKHRLQKKGQITNRYIKEKYGTSREVRYLNGHAIVPIAYVQHRVPMDKKSRVNKYTPEGRVEIHKNLAGINMAVLYHLMNNPCGKQSVEYNDNRIALYVAQKGKCAVSGVELEAKQVDCHHKKPLVLGGNDSYQNLIIVSDVVHILIHSSNERTIRKYLKVLNLDKKQLAKLNKLRVMAEMQELVF
;
A
#
# COMPACT_ATOMS: atom_id res chain seq x y z
N MET A 1 -6.83 -19.43 6.27
CA MET A 1 -5.50 -18.98 5.75
C MET A 1 -4.77 -18.02 6.71
N GLN A 2 -5.44 -17.08 7.41
CA GLN A 2 -4.70 -16.14 8.27
C GLN A 2 -3.85 -16.84 9.34
N LEU A 3 -4.40 -17.84 10.03
CA LEU A 3 -3.64 -18.63 11.03
C LEU A 3 -2.41 -19.32 10.41
N VAL A 4 -2.55 -19.87 9.20
CA VAL A 4 -1.42 -20.47 8.47
C VAL A 4 -0.34 -19.44 8.17
N PHE A 5 -0.71 -18.22 7.79
CA PHE A 5 0.25 -17.14 7.54
C PHE A 5 0.95 -16.69 8.84
N ASP A 6 0.23 -16.65 9.95
CA ASP A 6 0.78 -16.34 11.28
C ASP A 6 1.80 -17.42 11.71
N GLU A 7 1.45 -18.69 11.52
CA GLU A 7 2.34 -19.83 11.79
C GLU A 7 3.61 -19.80 10.93
N LEU A 8 3.47 -19.53 9.61
CA LEU A 8 4.62 -19.40 8.70
C LEU A 8 5.55 -18.26 9.14
N TYR A 9 4.98 -17.11 9.52
CA TYR A 9 5.75 -15.98 10.04
C TYR A 9 6.49 -16.36 11.33
N ALA A 10 5.79 -16.91 12.31
CA ALA A 10 6.37 -17.31 13.60
C ALA A 10 7.46 -18.38 13.44
N ALA A 11 7.23 -19.37 12.57
CA ALA A 11 8.21 -20.42 12.25
C ALA A 11 9.46 -19.82 11.56
N SER A 12 9.27 -18.87 10.65
CA SER A 12 10.36 -18.18 9.99
C SER A 12 11.18 -17.32 10.96
N VAL A 13 10.54 -16.60 11.90
CA VAL A 13 11.25 -15.88 12.98
C VAL A 13 12.18 -16.81 13.74
N LYS A 14 11.72 -18.05 14.05
CA LYS A 14 12.51 -19.09 14.74
C LYS A 14 13.58 -19.74 13.87
N GLY A 15 13.72 -19.36 12.59
CA GLY A 15 14.72 -19.92 11.68
C GLY A 15 14.38 -21.27 11.09
N GLN A 16 13.12 -21.71 11.16
CA GLN A 16 12.68 -22.98 10.58
C GLN A 16 12.78 -22.99 9.06
N ARG A 17 12.88 -24.20 8.48
CA ARG A 17 12.96 -24.47 7.05
C ARG A 17 11.62 -24.99 6.54
N PHE A 18 11.26 -24.64 5.31
CA PHE A 18 9.96 -24.93 4.72
C PHE A 18 10.14 -25.80 3.46
N CYS A 19 9.66 -27.05 3.50
CA CYS A 19 9.86 -28.02 2.43
C CYS A 19 8.59 -28.35 1.63
N ASN A 20 7.39 -28.13 2.20
CA ASN A 20 6.10 -28.53 1.60
C ASN A 20 5.18 -27.33 1.36
N LEU A 21 5.71 -26.25 0.82
CA LEU A 21 4.95 -25.00 0.60
C LEU A 21 3.94 -25.13 -0.56
N VAL A 22 4.22 -25.97 -1.57
CA VAL A 22 3.30 -26.18 -2.70
C VAL A 22 1.96 -26.70 -2.22
N GLU A 23 1.92 -27.56 -1.21
CA GLU A 23 0.67 -28.07 -0.67
C GLU A 23 -0.17 -26.97 0.00
N LEU A 24 0.47 -26.01 0.68
CA LEU A 24 -0.20 -24.82 1.23
C LEU A 24 -0.70 -23.89 0.11
N ILE A 25 0.10 -23.73 -0.95
CA ILE A 25 -0.25 -22.90 -2.11
C ILE A 25 -1.47 -23.47 -2.84
N LYS A 26 -1.59 -24.80 -2.95
CA LYS A 26 -2.69 -25.51 -3.60
C LYS A 26 -3.98 -25.56 -2.78
N ARG A 27 -3.99 -25.16 -1.52
CA ARG A 27 -5.20 -25.15 -0.69
C ARG A 27 -6.31 -24.33 -1.34
N PRO A 28 -7.55 -24.87 -1.43
CA PRO A 28 -8.69 -24.15 -2.01
C PRO A 28 -8.88 -22.75 -1.44
N GLU A 29 -8.71 -22.60 -0.11
CA GLU A 29 -8.87 -21.31 0.58
C GLU A 29 -7.79 -20.30 0.17
N ASN A 30 -6.57 -20.76 -0.15
CA ASN A 30 -5.51 -19.90 -0.63
C ASN A 30 -5.77 -19.44 -2.07
N ILE A 31 -6.25 -20.33 -2.93
CA ILE A 31 -6.58 -20.03 -4.33
C ILE A 31 -7.76 -19.04 -4.38
N LYS A 32 -8.80 -19.26 -3.60
CA LYS A 32 -9.96 -18.36 -3.48
C LYS A 32 -9.53 -16.97 -2.99
N LEU A 33 -8.68 -16.90 -1.98
CA LEU A 33 -8.11 -15.64 -1.48
C LEU A 33 -7.26 -14.93 -2.55
N ALA A 34 -6.46 -15.66 -3.32
CA ALA A 34 -5.67 -15.12 -4.40
C ALA A 34 -6.54 -14.53 -5.52
N TYR A 35 -7.57 -15.25 -5.94
CA TYR A 35 -8.55 -14.77 -6.91
C TYR A 35 -9.21 -13.47 -6.47
N ARG A 36 -9.67 -13.40 -5.22
CA ARG A 36 -10.22 -12.21 -4.59
C ARG A 36 -9.27 -11.01 -4.64
N ASN A 37 -8.00 -11.24 -4.30
CA ASN A 37 -6.98 -10.19 -4.28
C ASN A 37 -6.70 -9.64 -5.68
N ILE A 38 -6.59 -10.51 -6.69
CA ILE A 38 -6.36 -10.07 -8.07
C ILE A 38 -7.56 -9.30 -8.61
N ARG A 39 -8.77 -9.77 -8.33
CA ARG A 39 -10.02 -9.16 -8.84
C ARG A 39 -10.12 -7.67 -8.48
N LYS A 40 -9.60 -7.27 -7.33
CA LYS A 40 -9.60 -5.88 -6.85
C LYS A 40 -8.55 -4.99 -7.51
N ASN A 41 -7.54 -5.57 -8.16
CA ASN A 41 -6.46 -4.81 -8.78
C ASN A 41 -6.90 -4.18 -10.11
N SER A 42 -6.58 -2.90 -10.31
CA SER A 42 -6.87 -2.21 -11.58
C SER A 42 -6.24 -2.91 -12.79
N GLY A 43 -5.05 -3.49 -12.62
CA GLY A 43 -4.35 -4.28 -13.64
C GLY A 43 -5.05 -5.58 -14.04
N SER A 44 -6.04 -6.07 -13.27
CA SER A 44 -6.78 -7.30 -13.58
C SER A 44 -7.57 -7.24 -14.90
N ARG A 45 -7.88 -6.04 -15.37
CA ARG A 45 -8.55 -5.77 -16.65
C ARG A 45 -7.58 -5.66 -17.83
N THR A 46 -6.27 -5.73 -17.60
CA THR A 46 -5.26 -5.71 -18.65
C THR A 46 -4.96 -7.14 -19.08
N ALA A 47 -5.18 -7.47 -20.35
CA ALA A 47 -4.98 -8.80 -20.88
C ALA A 47 -3.48 -9.14 -21.07
N GLY A 48 -3.13 -10.42 -20.94
CA GLY A 48 -1.84 -10.98 -21.36
C GLY A 48 -1.79 -11.25 -22.87
N VAL A 49 -0.97 -12.24 -23.28
CA VAL A 49 -0.90 -12.68 -24.69
C VAL A 49 -2.15 -13.44 -25.14
N ASP A 50 -2.88 -14.03 -24.19
CA ASP A 50 -4.10 -14.82 -24.40
C ASP A 50 -5.37 -13.98 -24.53
N ASN A 51 -5.25 -12.65 -24.49
CA ASN A 51 -6.35 -11.67 -24.48
C ASN A 51 -7.39 -11.85 -23.37
N LYS A 52 -7.10 -12.68 -22.34
CA LYS A 52 -8.00 -12.91 -21.21
C LYS A 52 -7.74 -11.95 -20.06
N THR A 53 -8.81 -11.62 -19.37
CA THR A 53 -8.84 -10.71 -18.22
C THR A 53 -9.52 -11.36 -17.03
N ILE A 54 -9.64 -10.64 -15.92
CA ILE A 54 -10.41 -11.11 -14.76
C ILE A 54 -11.87 -11.41 -15.09
N SER A 55 -12.47 -10.72 -16.08
CA SER A 55 -13.86 -10.95 -16.49
C SER A 55 -14.05 -12.35 -17.05
N ASP A 56 -13.04 -12.94 -17.64
CA ASP A 56 -13.09 -14.30 -18.15
C ASP A 56 -13.00 -15.33 -17.03
N LEU A 57 -12.19 -15.08 -16.01
CA LEU A 57 -12.14 -15.92 -14.80
C LEU A 57 -13.44 -15.82 -13.98
N ASN A 58 -14.14 -14.69 -14.01
CA ASN A 58 -15.42 -14.52 -13.32
C ASN A 58 -16.54 -15.45 -13.86
N LYS A 59 -16.39 -15.98 -15.08
CA LYS A 59 -17.35 -16.92 -15.70
C LYS A 59 -17.17 -18.35 -15.20
N TRP A 60 -16.05 -18.65 -14.54
CA TRP A 60 -15.76 -20.00 -14.05
C TRP A 60 -16.52 -20.29 -12.76
N ASN A 61 -16.96 -21.55 -12.63
CA ASN A 61 -17.36 -22.06 -11.33
C ASN A 61 -16.16 -22.06 -10.39
N GLU A 62 -16.35 -21.67 -9.14
CA GLU A 62 -15.28 -21.51 -8.16
C GLU A 62 -14.49 -22.81 -7.94
N ASN A 63 -15.18 -23.97 -7.85
CA ASN A 63 -14.51 -25.25 -7.67
C ASN A 63 -13.74 -25.67 -8.94
N ALA A 64 -14.26 -25.38 -10.12
CA ALA A 64 -13.58 -25.65 -11.39
C ALA A 64 -12.30 -24.80 -11.53
N LEU A 65 -12.37 -23.50 -11.11
CA LEU A 65 -11.17 -22.64 -11.08
C LEU A 65 -10.12 -23.18 -10.12
N VAL A 66 -10.52 -23.59 -8.90
CA VAL A 66 -9.62 -24.18 -7.90
C VAL A 66 -8.95 -25.43 -8.46
N ALA A 67 -9.72 -26.39 -9.00
CA ALA A 67 -9.18 -27.62 -9.57
C ALA A 67 -8.23 -27.35 -10.76
N HIS A 68 -8.54 -26.32 -11.56
CA HIS A 68 -7.66 -25.94 -12.68
C HIS A 68 -6.31 -25.38 -12.18
N VAL A 69 -6.33 -24.49 -11.18
CA VAL A 69 -5.10 -23.93 -10.59
C VAL A 69 -4.26 -25.02 -9.92
N GLN A 70 -4.90 -25.98 -9.22
CA GLN A 70 -4.22 -27.12 -8.61
C GLN A 70 -3.49 -27.95 -9.65
N ARG A 71 -4.17 -28.34 -10.74
CA ARG A 71 -3.54 -29.10 -11.86
C ARG A 71 -2.39 -28.32 -12.50
N LYS A 72 -2.54 -27.00 -12.70
CA LYS A 72 -1.46 -26.15 -13.22
C LYS A 72 -0.24 -26.12 -12.29
N LEU A 73 -0.43 -26.14 -10.97
CA LEU A 73 0.67 -26.19 -9.99
C LEU A 73 1.36 -27.56 -9.91
N ASP A 74 0.68 -28.64 -10.35
CA ASP A 74 1.33 -29.95 -10.42
C ASP A 74 2.37 -30.04 -11.54
N TRP A 75 2.07 -29.44 -12.67
CA TRP A 75 2.98 -29.33 -13.82
C TRP A 75 2.90 -27.91 -14.38
N TYR A 76 3.71 -27.02 -13.81
CA TYR A 76 3.65 -25.61 -14.16
C TYR A 76 4.48 -25.29 -15.41
N VAL A 77 3.80 -24.85 -16.45
CA VAL A 77 4.38 -24.25 -17.64
C VAL A 77 3.81 -22.84 -17.77
N PRO A 78 4.63 -21.78 -17.68
CA PRO A 78 4.18 -20.41 -17.83
C PRO A 78 3.77 -20.11 -19.27
N ASN A 79 2.77 -19.24 -19.44
CA ASN A 79 2.52 -18.66 -20.75
C ASN A 79 3.53 -17.56 -21.05
N ALA A 80 3.69 -17.21 -22.33
CA ALA A 80 4.51 -16.07 -22.71
C ALA A 80 4.02 -14.76 -22.07
N VAL A 81 4.95 -13.87 -21.77
CA VAL A 81 4.69 -12.56 -21.15
C VAL A 81 4.56 -11.51 -22.26
N ARG A 82 3.44 -10.78 -22.27
CA ARG A 82 3.22 -9.69 -23.23
C ARG A 82 4.07 -8.48 -22.88
N ARG A 83 4.91 -8.02 -23.80
CA ARG A 83 5.73 -6.82 -23.65
C ARG A 83 4.94 -5.55 -23.97
N VAL A 84 5.05 -4.53 -23.11
CA VAL A 84 4.49 -3.19 -23.33
C VAL A 84 5.53 -2.15 -22.91
N GLU A 85 5.80 -1.18 -23.78
CA GLU A 85 6.73 -0.09 -23.49
C GLU A 85 5.96 1.12 -22.94
N ILE A 86 6.28 1.51 -21.69
CA ILE A 86 5.68 2.68 -21.05
C ILE A 86 6.65 3.86 -21.13
N PRO A 87 6.24 5.02 -21.68
CA PRO A 87 7.09 6.19 -21.74
C PRO A 87 7.54 6.67 -20.36
N LYS A 88 8.83 6.99 -20.21
CA LYS A 88 9.40 7.69 -19.05
C LYS A 88 9.46 9.19 -19.34
N ASP A 89 9.49 9.99 -18.27
CA ASP A 89 9.59 11.46 -18.35
C ASP A 89 10.85 11.99 -19.06
N ASN A 90 11.85 11.15 -19.27
CA ASN A 90 13.12 11.50 -19.94
C ASN A 90 13.19 11.04 -21.40
N GLY A 91 12.05 10.73 -22.02
CA GLY A 91 11.96 10.25 -23.42
C GLY A 91 12.34 8.78 -23.61
N LYS A 92 12.89 8.10 -22.59
CA LYS A 92 13.15 6.65 -22.61
C LYS A 92 11.87 5.88 -22.30
N THR A 93 11.83 4.61 -22.64
CA THR A 93 10.72 3.72 -22.27
C THR A 93 11.07 2.84 -21.06
N ARG A 94 10.04 2.33 -20.42
CA ARG A 94 10.13 1.27 -19.42
C ARG A 94 9.45 0.04 -19.97
N PRO A 95 10.18 -1.05 -20.17
CA PRO A 95 9.57 -2.31 -20.57
C PRO A 95 8.74 -2.89 -19.42
N LEU A 96 7.46 -3.15 -19.66
CA LEU A 96 6.58 -3.82 -18.74
C LEU A 96 6.23 -5.20 -19.31
N GLY A 97 6.41 -6.24 -18.51
CA GLY A 97 6.00 -7.60 -18.85
C GLY A 97 4.66 -7.93 -18.19
N ILE A 98 3.65 -8.24 -18.98
CA ILE A 98 2.30 -8.56 -18.50
C ILE A 98 2.05 -10.06 -18.67
N PRO A 99 2.12 -10.87 -17.58
CA PRO A 99 1.73 -12.29 -17.62
C PRO A 99 0.23 -12.45 -17.87
N THR A 100 -0.21 -13.61 -18.31
CA THR A 100 -1.63 -13.94 -18.44
C THR A 100 -2.35 -13.82 -17.10
N ILE A 101 -3.67 -13.63 -17.13
CA ILE A 101 -4.45 -13.49 -15.88
C ILE A 101 -4.37 -14.77 -15.02
N MET A 102 -4.23 -15.94 -15.64
CA MET A 102 -4.05 -17.22 -14.96
C MET A 102 -2.67 -17.31 -14.30
N ASP A 103 -1.60 -16.92 -14.98
CA ASP A 103 -0.26 -16.89 -14.39
C ASP A 103 -0.18 -15.87 -13.23
N ARG A 104 -0.86 -14.74 -13.35
CA ARG A 104 -0.98 -13.77 -12.24
C ARG A 104 -1.73 -14.35 -11.04
N LEU A 105 -2.75 -15.20 -11.26
CA LEU A 105 -3.45 -15.91 -10.18
C LEU A 105 -2.51 -16.87 -9.47
N ILE A 106 -1.73 -17.65 -10.21
CA ILE A 106 -0.75 -18.58 -9.65
C ILE A 106 0.34 -17.80 -8.88
N GLN A 107 0.86 -16.72 -9.45
CA GLN A 107 1.81 -15.84 -8.77
C GLN A 107 1.25 -15.29 -7.45
N GLN A 108 -0.03 -14.93 -7.43
CA GLN A 108 -0.69 -14.44 -6.20
C GLN A 108 -0.84 -15.55 -5.15
N CYS A 109 -1.15 -16.79 -5.57
CA CYS A 109 -1.20 -17.93 -4.65
C CYS A 109 0.15 -18.18 -3.98
N ILE A 110 1.25 -18.06 -4.74
CA ILE A 110 2.61 -18.23 -4.24
C ILE A 110 3.01 -17.05 -3.35
N LEU A 111 2.72 -15.82 -3.78
CA LEU A 111 3.03 -14.60 -3.02
C LEU A 111 2.47 -14.65 -1.60
N GLN A 112 1.22 -15.05 -1.43
CA GLN A 112 0.55 -15.07 -0.12
C GLN A 112 1.22 -16.00 0.89
N VAL A 113 1.78 -17.11 0.41
CA VAL A 113 2.46 -18.11 1.26
C VAL A 113 3.92 -17.70 1.53
N LEU A 114 4.60 -17.09 0.56
CA LEU A 114 5.99 -16.68 0.72
C LEU A 114 6.15 -15.36 1.49
N GLU A 115 5.20 -14.44 1.37
CA GLU A 115 5.30 -13.11 1.99
C GLU A 115 5.52 -13.17 3.51
N PRO A 116 4.76 -13.96 4.33
CA PRO A 116 5.01 -14.05 5.77
C PRO A 116 6.40 -14.63 6.11
N ILE A 117 6.88 -15.60 5.33
CA ILE A 117 8.21 -16.20 5.53
C ILE A 117 9.30 -15.15 5.29
N CYS A 118 9.19 -14.38 4.21
CA CYS A 118 10.16 -13.35 3.85
C CYS A 118 10.10 -12.14 4.79
N GLU A 119 8.89 -11.70 5.18
CA GLU A 119 8.71 -10.56 6.10
C GLU A 119 9.41 -10.76 7.44
N ALA A 120 9.49 -11.99 7.94
CA ALA A 120 10.22 -12.35 9.15
C ALA A 120 11.74 -12.15 9.04
N LYS A 121 12.28 -12.08 7.82
CA LYS A 121 13.74 -12.02 7.51
C LYS A 121 14.18 -10.67 6.95
N PHE A 122 13.24 -9.85 6.48
CA PHE A 122 13.58 -8.58 5.87
C PHE A 122 14.05 -7.55 6.89
N PHE A 123 15.06 -6.79 6.50
CA PHE A 123 15.57 -5.72 7.33
C PHE A 123 14.50 -4.65 7.60
N LYS A 124 14.43 -4.16 8.84
CA LYS A 124 13.37 -3.26 9.32
C LYS A 124 13.23 -1.93 8.57
N ARG A 125 14.31 -1.40 7.98
CA ARG A 125 14.31 -0.15 7.19
C ARG A 125 14.29 -0.38 5.67
N SER A 126 13.90 -1.56 5.24
CA SER A 126 13.45 -1.82 3.88
C SER A 126 11.94 -1.61 3.82
N ASN A 127 11.46 -0.67 3.02
CA ASN A 127 10.08 -0.18 3.09
C ASN A 127 9.23 -0.46 1.83
N GLY A 128 9.85 -0.55 0.63
CA GLY A 128 9.13 -0.73 -0.62
C GLY A 128 8.49 -2.10 -0.78
N PHE A 129 7.26 -2.15 -1.30
CA PHE A 129 6.51 -3.38 -1.61
C PHE A 129 6.28 -4.32 -0.42
N ARG A 130 6.30 -3.82 0.79
CA ARG A 130 6.10 -4.59 2.01
C ARG A 130 4.78 -4.22 2.71
N PRO A 131 4.09 -5.18 3.34
CA PRO A 131 2.86 -4.90 4.07
C PRO A 131 3.10 -3.94 5.24
N ASN A 132 2.19 -2.99 5.41
CA ASN A 132 2.25 -1.97 6.46
C ASN A 132 3.49 -1.06 6.45
N HIS A 133 4.28 -1.07 5.37
CA HIS A 133 5.35 -0.12 5.12
C HIS A 133 4.91 0.91 4.06
N SER A 134 5.50 2.11 4.11
CA SER A 134 5.13 3.22 3.22
C SER A 134 6.33 4.10 2.86
N ALA A 135 6.16 4.96 1.87
CA ALA A 135 7.14 5.99 1.54
C ALA A 135 7.37 6.95 2.72
N GLU A 136 6.31 7.24 3.50
CA GLU A 136 6.40 8.06 4.70
C GLU A 136 7.33 7.44 5.74
N ASN A 137 7.27 6.12 5.97
CA ASN A 137 8.19 5.45 6.91
C ASN A 137 9.64 5.60 6.45
N ALA A 138 9.92 5.45 5.15
CA ALA A 138 11.27 5.64 4.61
C ALA A 138 11.76 7.09 4.81
N ILE A 139 10.91 8.10 4.59
CA ILE A 139 11.25 9.51 4.83
C ILE A 139 11.47 9.77 6.32
N ALA A 140 10.60 9.27 7.21
CA ALA A 140 10.77 9.40 8.66
C ALA A 140 12.09 8.80 9.15
N GLN A 141 12.46 7.63 8.63
CA GLN A 141 13.72 6.97 8.93
C GLN A 141 14.91 7.77 8.40
N ALA A 142 14.84 8.30 7.17
CA ALA A 142 15.87 9.15 6.60
C ALA A 142 16.06 10.45 7.43
N GLU A 143 14.98 11.14 7.78
CA GLU A 143 15.03 12.33 8.64
C GLU A 143 15.65 12.02 10.02
N ARG A 144 15.32 10.86 10.60
CA ARG A 144 15.93 10.41 11.85
C ARG A 144 17.45 10.23 11.72
N MET A 145 17.94 9.63 10.62
CA MET A 145 19.39 9.49 10.38
C MET A 145 20.06 10.85 10.21
N ILE A 146 19.42 11.77 9.52
CA ILE A 146 19.94 13.11 9.27
C ILE A 146 19.94 13.97 10.55
N GLN A 147 18.82 14.05 11.24
CA GLN A 147 18.63 14.99 12.36
C GLN A 147 19.10 14.43 13.70
N ASN A 148 18.73 13.19 14.04
CA ASN A 148 19.00 12.64 15.38
C ASN A 148 20.39 12.00 15.44
N VAL A 149 20.78 11.25 14.40
CA VAL A 149 22.12 10.61 14.35
C VAL A 149 23.18 11.60 13.88
N GLY A 150 22.81 12.60 13.08
CA GLY A 150 23.73 13.64 12.57
C GLY A 150 24.49 13.20 11.33
N CYS A 151 23.94 12.31 10.52
CA CYS A 151 24.54 11.86 9.26
C CYS A 151 24.23 12.87 8.15
N HIS A 152 25.21 13.71 7.81
CA HIS A 152 25.04 14.77 6.81
C HIS A 152 25.66 14.46 5.45
N TYR A 153 26.27 13.29 5.27
CA TYR A 153 26.70 12.76 3.97
C TYR A 153 25.81 11.60 3.59
N VAL A 154 25.21 11.69 2.42
CA VAL A 154 24.29 10.66 1.88
C VAL A 154 24.89 10.10 0.61
N ILE A 155 24.97 8.79 0.54
CA ILE A 155 25.31 8.05 -0.66
C ILE A 155 24.00 7.72 -1.37
N ASP A 156 23.80 8.32 -2.53
CA ASP A 156 22.71 8.03 -3.45
C ASP A 156 23.20 7.02 -4.48
N ILE A 157 22.63 5.83 -4.54
CA ILE A 157 22.98 4.81 -5.54
C ILE A 157 21.71 4.44 -6.32
N ASP A 158 21.81 4.49 -7.65
CA ASP A 158 20.80 4.02 -8.59
C ASP A 158 21.32 2.76 -9.29
N ILE A 159 20.66 1.63 -9.11
CA ILE A 159 21.03 0.37 -9.76
C ILE A 159 20.53 0.41 -11.21
N LYS A 160 21.41 0.16 -12.17
CA LYS A 160 21.10 0.18 -13.59
C LYS A 160 20.15 -0.96 -13.96
N SER A 161 18.93 -0.61 -14.41
CA SER A 161 17.93 -1.59 -14.88
C SER A 161 17.77 -2.78 -13.92
N PHE A 162 17.59 -2.51 -12.63
CA PHE A 162 17.60 -3.53 -11.58
C PHE A 162 16.75 -4.77 -11.91
N PHE A 163 15.48 -4.58 -12.25
CA PHE A 163 14.56 -5.67 -12.53
C PHE A 163 14.98 -6.53 -13.74
N ASP A 164 15.66 -5.93 -14.71
CA ASP A 164 16.09 -6.60 -15.94
C ASP A 164 17.42 -7.38 -15.74
N ASN A 165 18.14 -7.11 -14.63
CA ASN A 165 19.46 -7.68 -14.37
C ASN A 165 19.50 -8.67 -13.18
N VAL A 166 18.37 -9.04 -12.58
CA VAL A 166 18.33 -10.02 -11.50
C VAL A 166 18.80 -11.39 -11.98
N ASN A 167 19.87 -11.94 -11.39
CA ASN A 167 20.35 -13.28 -11.70
C ASN A 167 19.43 -14.34 -11.11
N HIS A 168 18.84 -15.21 -11.95
CA HIS A 168 17.88 -16.24 -11.56
C HIS A 168 18.47 -17.25 -10.58
N GLY A 169 19.66 -17.78 -10.87
CA GLY A 169 20.32 -18.77 -10.01
C GLY A 169 20.68 -18.21 -8.64
N LYS A 170 21.13 -16.95 -8.59
CA LYS A 170 21.43 -16.24 -7.33
C LYS A 170 20.17 -16.04 -6.49
N LEU A 171 19.09 -15.58 -7.10
CA LEU A 171 17.80 -15.39 -6.42
C LEU A 171 17.29 -16.71 -5.80
N LEU A 172 17.33 -17.82 -6.54
CA LEU A 172 16.92 -19.13 -6.02
C LEU A 172 17.78 -19.58 -4.84
N LYS A 173 19.11 -19.35 -4.89
CA LYS A 173 20.02 -19.60 -3.76
C LYS A 173 19.69 -18.73 -2.54
N GLN A 174 19.35 -17.46 -2.76
CA GLN A 174 18.92 -16.56 -1.68
C GLN A 174 17.60 -17.02 -1.04
N MET A 175 16.62 -17.46 -1.84
CA MET A 175 15.38 -18.06 -1.32
C MET A 175 15.66 -19.30 -0.47
N TRP A 176 16.55 -20.17 -0.93
CA TRP A 176 16.99 -21.33 -0.17
C TRP A 176 17.62 -20.96 1.17
N THR A 177 18.44 -19.91 1.19
CA THR A 177 19.09 -19.41 2.40
C THR A 177 18.08 -18.78 3.39
N LEU A 178 17.01 -18.15 2.90
CA LEU A 178 15.92 -17.65 3.72
C LEU A 178 15.07 -18.75 4.37
N GLY A 179 15.30 -20.03 3.99
CA GLY A 179 14.60 -21.18 4.55
C GLY A 179 13.55 -21.77 3.61
N ILE A 180 13.36 -21.26 2.40
CA ILE A 180 12.42 -21.79 1.40
C ILE A 180 13.10 -22.96 0.70
N ARG A 181 12.86 -24.20 1.19
CA ARG A 181 13.54 -25.41 0.74
C ARG A 181 12.63 -26.39 -0.01
N ASP A 182 11.50 -25.95 -0.46
CA ASP A 182 10.60 -26.70 -1.34
C ASP A 182 11.14 -26.65 -2.78
N LYS A 183 11.74 -27.77 -3.23
CA LYS A 183 12.35 -27.88 -4.56
C LYS A 183 11.33 -27.70 -5.68
N LYS A 184 10.09 -28.22 -5.50
CA LYS A 184 9.00 -28.06 -6.47
C LYS A 184 8.62 -26.59 -6.63
N LEU A 185 8.49 -25.86 -5.52
CA LEU A 185 8.22 -24.42 -5.55
C LEU A 185 9.33 -23.63 -6.23
N LEU A 186 10.59 -23.92 -5.91
CA LEU A 186 11.73 -23.26 -6.56
C LEU A 186 11.79 -23.56 -8.07
N SER A 187 11.41 -24.77 -8.50
CA SER A 187 11.27 -25.11 -9.92
C SER A 187 10.17 -24.29 -10.59
N ILE A 188 9.00 -24.15 -9.95
CA ILE A 188 7.90 -23.30 -10.45
C ILE A 188 8.36 -21.84 -10.59
N ILE A 189 9.05 -21.29 -9.59
CA ILE A 189 9.56 -19.92 -9.64
C ILE A 189 10.63 -19.76 -10.73
N SER A 190 11.51 -20.77 -10.90
CA SER A 190 12.49 -20.78 -11.99
C SER A 190 11.82 -20.76 -13.35
N ALA A 191 10.75 -21.54 -13.55
CA ALA A 191 9.97 -21.53 -14.79
C ALA A 191 9.33 -20.16 -15.03
N MET A 192 8.75 -19.52 -13.98
CA MET A 192 8.19 -18.15 -14.07
C MET A 192 9.23 -17.12 -14.51
N LEU A 193 10.45 -17.21 -13.98
CA LEU A 193 11.53 -16.28 -14.29
C LEU A 193 12.02 -16.44 -15.73
N LYS A 194 11.97 -17.67 -16.26
CA LYS A 194 12.37 -18.03 -17.62
C LYS A 194 11.21 -18.01 -18.63
N ALA A 195 10.03 -17.53 -18.22
CA ALA A 195 8.89 -17.43 -19.14
C ALA A 195 9.27 -16.62 -20.38
N GLU A 196 8.89 -17.10 -21.55
CA GLU A 196 9.13 -16.42 -22.82
C GLU A 196 8.54 -14.99 -22.78
N VAL A 197 9.30 -14.03 -23.28
CA VAL A 197 8.80 -12.68 -23.54
C VAL A 197 8.40 -12.61 -25.01
N ALA A 198 7.11 -12.44 -25.27
CA ALA A 198 6.56 -12.44 -26.62
C ALA A 198 7.30 -11.47 -27.56
N GLY A 199 7.80 -12.01 -28.69
CA GLY A 199 8.58 -11.27 -29.66
C GLY A 199 10.05 -11.02 -29.30
N ILE A 200 10.54 -11.53 -28.16
CA ILE A 200 11.93 -11.35 -27.69
C ILE A 200 12.61 -12.71 -27.44
N GLY A 201 11.87 -13.70 -26.89
CA GLY A 201 12.40 -15.00 -26.53
C GLY A 201 12.56 -15.22 -25.02
N PHE A 202 13.40 -16.18 -24.63
CA PHE A 202 13.58 -16.60 -23.24
C PHE A 202 14.65 -15.76 -22.52
N PRO A 203 14.31 -15.12 -21.40
CA PRO A 203 15.25 -14.29 -20.66
C PRO A 203 16.22 -15.15 -19.83
N GLU A 204 17.51 -14.85 -19.89
CA GLU A 204 18.54 -15.50 -19.05
C GLU A 204 18.60 -14.90 -17.64
N LYS A 205 18.15 -13.65 -17.48
CA LYS A 205 18.15 -12.87 -16.25
C LYS A 205 16.95 -11.93 -16.20
N GLY A 206 16.69 -11.36 -15.05
CA GLY A 206 15.61 -10.39 -14.83
C GLY A 206 14.35 -11.00 -14.25
N THR A 207 13.48 -10.12 -13.78
CA THR A 207 12.13 -10.44 -13.32
C THR A 207 11.13 -9.60 -14.10
N PRO A 208 10.00 -10.16 -14.59
CA PRO A 208 9.03 -9.39 -15.36
C PRO A 208 8.52 -8.18 -14.56
N GLN A 209 8.76 -6.95 -15.07
CA GLN A 209 8.19 -5.73 -14.47
C GLN A 209 6.68 -5.71 -14.76
N GLY A 210 5.86 -6.18 -13.81
CA GLY A 210 4.41 -6.33 -13.96
C GLY A 210 3.90 -7.69 -13.46
N GLY A 211 4.80 -8.61 -13.17
CA GLY A 211 4.48 -9.83 -12.42
C GLY A 211 4.11 -9.51 -10.98
N ILE A 212 3.10 -10.20 -10.45
CA ILE A 212 2.60 -9.98 -9.08
C ILE A 212 3.66 -10.35 -8.02
N ILE A 213 4.45 -11.39 -8.28
CA ILE A 213 5.48 -11.86 -7.35
C ILE A 213 6.79 -11.06 -7.45
N SER A 214 7.04 -10.35 -8.57
CA SER A 214 8.32 -9.67 -8.85
C SER A 214 8.76 -8.68 -7.76
N PRO A 215 7.86 -7.90 -7.11
CA PRO A 215 8.23 -7.05 -5.99
C PRO A 215 8.79 -7.80 -4.77
N LEU A 216 8.23 -8.97 -4.44
CA LEU A 216 8.76 -9.81 -3.36
C LEU A 216 10.13 -10.36 -3.72
N LEU A 217 10.29 -10.88 -4.95
CA LEU A 217 11.57 -11.42 -5.43
C LEU A 217 12.67 -10.35 -5.43
N SER A 218 12.33 -9.12 -5.83
CA SER A 218 13.27 -7.99 -5.79
C SER A 218 13.72 -7.65 -4.37
N ASN A 219 12.80 -7.71 -3.40
CA ASN A 219 13.15 -7.53 -1.99
C ASN A 219 14.02 -8.66 -1.45
N ILE A 220 13.82 -9.90 -1.88
CA ILE A 220 14.69 -11.04 -1.52
C ILE A 220 16.13 -10.78 -2.01
N VAL A 221 16.30 -10.34 -3.27
CA VAL A 221 17.63 -10.04 -3.83
C VAL A 221 18.35 -8.97 -3.02
N LEU A 222 17.68 -7.86 -2.75
CA LEU A 222 18.29 -6.71 -2.07
C LEU A 222 18.35 -6.84 -0.54
N ASN A 223 17.68 -7.83 0.05
CA ASN A 223 17.80 -8.10 1.49
C ASN A 223 19.23 -8.50 1.89
N GLU A 224 19.95 -9.17 1.00
CA GLU A 224 21.38 -9.51 1.22
C GLU A 224 22.23 -8.24 1.30
N LEU A 225 21.95 -7.22 0.46
CA LEU A 225 22.58 -5.91 0.52
C LEU A 225 22.25 -5.19 1.83
N ASP A 226 20.98 -5.20 2.25
CA ASP A 226 20.57 -4.55 3.50
C ASP A 226 21.36 -5.11 4.69
N TRP A 227 21.42 -6.43 4.82
CA TRP A 227 22.13 -7.09 5.92
C TRP A 227 23.65 -6.94 5.82
N TRP A 228 24.20 -6.90 4.60
CA TRP A 228 25.62 -6.62 4.43
C TRP A 228 25.98 -5.21 4.93
N ILE A 229 25.25 -4.17 4.55
CA ILE A 229 25.50 -2.80 5.03
C ILE A 229 25.34 -2.72 6.56
N VAL A 230 24.29 -3.35 7.09
CA VAL A 230 24.00 -3.34 8.53
C VAL A 230 25.08 -4.05 9.34
N SER A 231 25.69 -5.13 8.81
CA SER A 231 26.79 -5.85 9.45
C SER A 231 28.08 -5.04 9.52
N GLN A 232 28.23 -4.00 8.69
CA GLN A 232 29.43 -3.14 8.72
C GLN A 232 29.45 -2.21 9.94
N TRP A 233 28.28 -1.97 10.56
CA TRP A 233 28.18 -1.04 11.70
C TRP A 233 27.11 -1.42 12.73
N GLU A 234 25.83 -1.43 12.38
CA GLU A 234 24.71 -1.49 13.34
C GLU A 234 24.61 -2.82 14.07
N GLU A 235 24.88 -3.91 13.37
CA GLU A 235 24.85 -5.29 13.88
C GLU A 235 26.27 -5.90 13.91
N MET A 236 27.30 -5.03 13.98
CA MET A 236 28.67 -5.50 14.14
C MET A 236 28.80 -6.30 15.43
N PRO A 237 29.27 -7.55 15.39
CA PRO A 237 29.48 -8.34 16.58
C PRO A 237 30.53 -7.71 17.50
N THR A 238 30.26 -7.67 18.78
CA THR A 238 31.20 -7.20 19.81
C THR A 238 31.58 -8.35 20.74
N GLN A 239 32.84 -8.37 21.22
CA GLN A 239 33.29 -9.42 22.12
C GLN A 239 32.50 -9.46 23.45
N ARG A 240 32.01 -8.30 23.91
CA ARG A 240 31.18 -8.17 25.11
C ARG A 240 29.79 -7.64 24.74
N ASN A 241 28.79 -8.05 25.51
CA ASN A 241 27.45 -7.48 25.39
C ASN A 241 27.41 -6.12 26.12
N TYR A 242 27.20 -5.04 25.36
CA TYR A 242 27.05 -3.68 25.89
C TYR A 242 25.58 -3.24 26.01
N VAL A 243 24.62 -4.14 25.77
CA VAL A 243 23.19 -3.86 25.92
C VAL A 243 22.77 -4.11 27.36
N HIS A 244 22.59 -3.03 28.11
CA HIS A 244 22.18 -3.10 29.53
C HIS A 244 20.70 -2.81 29.74
N ARG A 245 19.98 -2.36 28.71
CA ARG A 245 18.57 -1.99 28.80
C ARG A 245 17.81 -2.45 27.55
N ILE A 246 16.62 -2.97 27.79
CA ILE A 246 15.62 -3.24 26.74
C ILE A 246 14.44 -2.30 26.99
N TYR A 247 14.04 -1.54 25.97
CA TYR A 247 12.88 -0.67 26.06
C TYR A 247 11.57 -1.47 26.15
N ALA A 248 10.49 -0.85 26.64
CA ALA A 248 9.18 -1.50 26.76
C ALA A 248 8.62 -2.08 25.44
N ASN A 249 9.11 -1.64 24.30
CA ASN A 249 8.76 -2.16 22.96
C ASN A 249 9.65 -3.34 22.52
N GLY A 250 10.48 -3.90 23.43
CA GLY A 250 11.41 -5.00 23.16
C GLY A 250 12.67 -4.62 22.38
N THR A 251 12.90 -3.33 22.10
CA THR A 251 14.11 -2.89 21.38
C THR A 251 15.28 -2.75 22.33
N PRO A 252 16.46 -3.36 22.06
CA PRO A 252 17.65 -3.19 22.88
C PRO A 252 18.23 -1.78 22.74
N ASP A 253 18.69 -1.20 23.86
CA ASP A 253 19.42 0.07 23.85
C ASP A 253 20.87 -0.17 23.42
N LYS A 254 21.17 0.20 22.18
CA LYS A 254 22.53 0.07 21.58
C LYS A 254 23.43 1.28 21.82
N SER A 255 23.05 2.23 22.67
CA SER A 255 23.80 3.48 22.88
C SER A 255 25.24 3.20 23.33
N SER A 256 25.42 2.28 24.28
CA SER A 256 26.75 1.89 24.78
C SER A 256 27.57 1.15 23.72
N THR A 257 26.96 0.22 22.97
CA THR A 257 27.61 -0.46 21.84
C THR A 257 28.11 0.54 20.80
N ILE A 258 27.27 1.49 20.39
CA ILE A 258 27.62 2.52 19.39
C ILE A 258 28.75 3.42 19.91
N ARG A 259 28.72 3.81 21.19
CA ARG A 259 29.79 4.60 21.81
C ARG A 259 31.11 3.85 21.80
N THR A 260 31.12 2.58 22.16
CA THR A 260 32.29 1.71 22.15
C THR A 260 32.87 1.57 20.74
N LEU A 261 32.05 1.26 19.75
CA LEU A 261 32.45 1.15 18.36
C LEU A 261 33.09 2.47 17.84
N ARG A 262 32.53 3.63 18.19
CA ARG A 262 33.09 4.95 17.79
C ARG A 262 34.44 5.24 18.41
N ASN A 263 34.62 4.90 19.68
CA ASN A 263 35.80 5.29 20.43
C ASN A 263 36.98 4.32 20.25
N TYR A 264 36.68 3.05 20.02
CA TYR A 264 37.72 1.99 20.07
C TYR A 264 37.86 1.24 18.74
N THR A 265 37.20 1.66 17.65
CA THR A 265 37.35 1.03 16.34
C THR A 265 37.51 2.05 15.21
N ASN A 266 38.09 1.58 14.09
CA ASN A 266 38.16 2.34 12.83
C ASN A 266 36.99 2.03 11.87
N LEU A 267 35.91 1.40 12.35
CA LEU A 267 34.74 1.08 11.56
C LEU A 267 34.05 2.34 11.02
N LYS A 268 33.39 2.19 9.89
CA LYS A 268 32.71 3.30 9.22
C LYS A 268 31.24 3.33 9.63
N GLU A 269 30.87 4.36 10.40
CA GLU A 269 29.48 4.55 10.86
C GLU A 269 28.57 4.83 9.69
N CYS A 270 27.64 3.89 9.41
CA CYS A 270 26.69 3.99 8.31
C CYS A 270 25.33 3.40 8.68
N TYR A 271 24.30 3.92 8.00
CA TYR A 271 22.92 3.48 8.17
C TYR A 271 22.23 3.43 6.81
N VAL A 272 21.46 2.39 6.53
CA VAL A 272 20.74 2.24 5.28
C VAL A 272 19.24 2.46 5.47
N VAL A 273 18.61 3.14 4.52
CA VAL A 273 17.15 3.21 4.35
C VAL A 273 16.85 2.90 2.89
N ARG A 274 15.98 1.91 2.66
CA ARG A 274 15.65 1.43 1.32
C ARG A 274 14.15 1.46 1.07
N TYR A 275 13.77 1.82 -0.16
CA TYR A 275 12.44 1.69 -0.70
C TYR A 275 12.51 1.03 -2.09
N ALA A 276 12.25 -0.27 -2.16
CA ALA A 276 12.47 -1.10 -3.35
C ALA A 276 13.93 -1.06 -3.80
N ASP A 277 14.23 -0.61 -5.01
CA ASP A 277 15.55 -0.42 -5.60
C ASP A 277 16.18 0.96 -5.29
N ASP A 278 15.39 1.92 -4.78
CA ASP A 278 15.90 3.24 -4.35
C ASP A 278 16.35 3.16 -2.89
N PHE A 279 17.65 3.26 -2.64
CA PHE A 279 18.22 3.22 -1.29
C PHE A 279 19.23 4.31 -1.05
N LYS A 280 19.38 4.67 0.22
CA LYS A 280 20.31 5.70 0.71
C LYS A 280 21.16 5.15 1.83
N ILE A 281 22.47 5.42 1.79
CA ILE A 281 23.36 5.14 2.91
C ILE A 281 23.78 6.47 3.54
N PHE A 282 23.56 6.59 4.83
CA PHE A 282 23.80 7.81 5.62
C PHE A 282 25.08 7.68 6.41
N CYS A 283 25.99 8.66 6.28
CA CYS A 283 27.30 8.70 6.93
C CYS A 283 27.54 10.03 7.63
N LYS A 284 28.37 10.02 8.69
CA LYS A 284 28.78 11.24 9.39
C LYS A 284 29.93 11.97 8.72
N LYS A 285 30.90 11.23 8.17
CA LYS A 285 32.13 11.74 7.58
C LYS A 285 32.13 11.52 6.06
N ARG A 286 32.71 12.49 5.32
CA ARG A 286 32.88 12.37 3.87
C ARG A 286 33.82 11.21 3.50
N SER A 287 34.89 11.03 4.25
CA SER A 287 35.87 9.94 4.03
C SER A 287 35.21 8.55 4.11
N ASP A 288 34.29 8.38 5.08
CA ASP A 288 33.55 7.13 5.24
C ASP A 288 32.58 6.91 4.09
N ALA A 289 31.89 7.99 3.66
CA ALA A 289 30.97 7.92 2.53
C ALA A 289 31.68 7.53 1.22
N VAL A 290 32.89 8.05 0.96
CA VAL A 290 33.69 7.68 -0.22
C VAL A 290 34.03 6.19 -0.21
N LYS A 291 34.56 5.70 0.93
CA LYS A 291 34.94 4.28 1.07
C LYS A 291 33.73 3.34 0.94
N LEU A 292 32.62 3.69 1.56
CA LEU A 292 31.39 2.90 1.49
C LEU A 292 30.73 2.95 0.10
N PHE A 293 30.86 4.05 -0.62
CA PHE A 293 30.38 4.15 -1.99
C PHE A 293 31.09 3.13 -2.89
N GLU A 294 32.42 3.13 -2.88
CA GLU A 294 33.19 2.19 -3.70
C GLU A 294 33.00 0.73 -3.23
N ALA A 295 32.99 0.49 -1.92
CA ALA A 295 32.72 -0.85 -1.38
C ALA A 295 31.31 -1.37 -1.77
N THR A 296 30.29 -0.50 -1.73
CA THR A 296 28.92 -0.89 -2.11
C THR A 296 28.82 -1.15 -3.61
N LYS A 297 29.43 -0.32 -4.44
CA LYS A 297 29.51 -0.50 -5.89
C LYS A 297 30.15 -1.84 -6.24
N GLN A 298 31.32 -2.13 -5.66
CA GLN A 298 32.04 -3.38 -5.90
C GLN A 298 31.24 -4.59 -5.39
N TRP A 299 30.65 -4.49 -4.20
CA TRP A 299 29.85 -5.56 -3.62
C TRP A 299 28.62 -5.89 -4.49
N LEU A 300 27.92 -4.87 -5.03
CA LEU A 300 26.78 -5.07 -5.94
C LEU A 300 27.21 -5.83 -7.19
N LEU A 301 28.36 -5.48 -7.76
CA LEU A 301 28.91 -6.14 -8.94
C LEU A 301 29.31 -7.59 -8.64
N ASP A 302 30.18 -7.80 -7.65
CA ASP A 302 30.76 -9.11 -7.34
C ASP A 302 29.72 -10.09 -6.78
N ARG A 303 28.86 -9.58 -5.89
CA ARG A 303 27.92 -10.45 -5.18
C ARG A 303 26.61 -10.66 -5.90
N LEU A 304 26.07 -9.64 -6.56
CA LEU A 304 24.75 -9.69 -7.22
C LEU A 304 24.83 -9.61 -8.74
N GLY A 305 25.99 -9.26 -9.32
CA GLY A 305 26.13 -9.00 -10.76
C GLY A 305 25.37 -7.74 -11.20
N LEU A 306 25.21 -6.77 -10.31
CA LEU A 306 24.44 -5.56 -10.56
C LEU A 306 25.36 -4.34 -10.68
N GLU A 307 25.22 -3.61 -11.80
CA GLU A 307 25.94 -2.35 -12.04
C GLU A 307 25.16 -1.17 -11.48
N ILE A 308 25.87 -0.15 -11.01
CA ILE A 308 25.27 1.14 -10.67
C ILE A 308 25.22 2.06 -11.90
N SER A 309 24.33 3.06 -11.88
CA SER A 309 24.24 4.12 -12.89
C SER A 309 25.16 5.27 -12.49
N PRO A 310 26.33 5.45 -13.14
CA PRO A 310 27.33 6.45 -12.70
C PRO A 310 26.78 7.88 -12.72
N GLU A 311 25.94 8.20 -13.72
CA GLU A 311 25.36 9.54 -13.89
C GLU A 311 24.33 9.91 -12.80
N LYS A 312 23.79 8.91 -12.10
CA LYS A 312 22.77 9.11 -11.05
C LYS A 312 23.29 8.81 -9.65
N SER A 313 24.38 8.04 -9.56
CA SER A 313 24.96 7.67 -8.27
C SER A 313 25.98 8.73 -7.81
N LYS A 314 25.83 9.22 -6.58
CA LYS A 314 26.65 10.32 -6.06
C LYS A 314 26.67 10.37 -4.53
N ILE A 315 27.66 11.06 -3.99
CA ILE A 315 27.75 11.40 -2.57
C ILE A 315 27.28 12.86 -2.40
N VAL A 316 26.26 13.06 -1.58
CA VAL A 316 25.66 14.38 -1.33
C VAL A 316 26.01 14.86 0.07
N ASN A 317 26.55 16.09 0.17
CA ASN A 317 26.68 16.81 1.44
C ASN A 317 25.39 17.61 1.70
N LEU A 318 24.57 17.16 2.62
CA LEU A 318 23.28 17.78 2.94
C LEU A 318 23.37 19.19 3.51
N LYS A 319 24.53 19.64 3.98
CA LYS A 319 24.76 21.04 4.39
C LYS A 319 24.83 22.00 3.20
N ARG A 320 25.10 21.48 1.99
CA ARG A 320 25.30 22.27 0.77
C ARG A 320 24.24 21.97 -0.29
N HIS A 321 23.87 20.71 -0.49
CA HIS A 321 23.06 20.23 -1.59
C HIS A 321 21.88 19.38 -1.09
N TYR A 322 20.81 19.33 -1.89
CA TYR A 322 19.68 18.45 -1.66
C TYR A 322 19.97 17.03 -2.15
N SER A 323 19.62 16.02 -1.35
CA SER A 323 19.44 14.63 -1.81
C SER A 323 17.96 14.40 -2.11
N GLU A 324 17.68 13.76 -3.24
CA GLU A 324 16.31 13.47 -3.66
C GLU A 324 15.93 12.04 -3.24
N PHE A 325 14.78 11.87 -2.59
CA PHE A 325 14.28 10.58 -2.17
C PHE A 325 12.74 10.55 -2.23
N LEU A 326 12.16 9.60 -2.96
CA LEU A 326 10.70 9.35 -3.03
C LEU A 326 9.85 10.62 -3.34
N GLY A 327 10.34 11.47 -4.23
CA GLY A 327 9.66 12.70 -4.61
C GLY A 327 9.90 13.90 -3.68
N PHE A 328 10.74 13.74 -2.66
CA PHE A 328 11.18 14.80 -1.76
C PHE A 328 12.63 15.21 -2.05
N LYS A 329 12.99 16.44 -1.67
CA LYS A 329 14.36 16.98 -1.61
C LYS A 329 14.69 17.22 -0.16
N LEU A 330 15.74 16.57 0.35
CA LEU A 330 16.18 16.65 1.75
C LEU A 330 17.50 17.38 1.85
N LYS A 331 17.59 18.35 2.76
CA LYS A 331 18.78 19.12 3.10
C LYS A 331 18.79 19.42 4.59
N VAL A 332 19.88 19.89 5.15
CA VAL A 332 19.89 20.44 6.51
C VAL A 332 20.14 21.94 6.49
N ARG A 333 19.50 22.64 7.42
CA ARG A 333 19.78 24.04 7.74
C ARG A 333 20.10 24.21 9.21
N THR A 334 20.84 25.23 9.53
CA THR A 334 21.13 25.59 10.91
C THR A 334 19.93 26.26 11.55
N LYS A 335 19.54 25.83 12.74
CA LYS A 335 18.47 26.43 13.55
C LYS A 335 18.92 26.50 15.01
N GLY A 336 19.57 27.61 15.39
CA GLY A 336 20.11 27.82 16.72
C GLY A 336 21.36 26.99 17.02
N LYS A 337 21.73 26.91 18.30
CA LYS A 337 22.86 26.17 18.81
C LYS A 337 22.42 25.06 19.76
N LYS A 338 23.25 24.04 19.91
CA LYS A 338 23.13 23.00 20.95
C LYS A 338 23.63 23.54 22.29
N PRO A 339 23.37 22.86 23.43
CA PRO A 339 23.92 23.23 24.72
C PRO A 339 25.46 23.32 24.76
N ASP A 340 26.14 22.54 23.90
CA ASP A 340 27.59 22.53 23.73
C ASP A 340 28.11 23.66 22.81
N GLY A 341 27.27 24.63 22.43
CA GLY A 341 27.61 25.76 21.57
C GLY A 341 27.67 25.45 20.07
N GLN A 342 27.64 24.17 19.67
CA GLN A 342 27.71 23.76 18.27
C GLN A 342 26.41 24.07 17.51
N PRO A 343 26.47 24.30 16.17
CA PRO A 343 25.26 24.50 15.36
C PRO A 343 24.29 23.34 15.48
N ARG A 344 23.02 23.64 15.74
CA ARG A 344 21.93 22.67 15.67
C ARG A 344 21.43 22.62 14.23
N TYR A 345 21.51 21.44 13.62
CA TYR A 345 20.98 21.20 12.28
C TYR A 345 19.58 20.57 12.36
N VAL A 346 18.67 21.05 11.52
CA VAL A 346 17.32 20.52 11.35
C VAL A 346 17.11 20.17 9.88
N VAL A 347 16.26 19.18 9.63
CA VAL A 347 15.91 18.78 8.27
C VAL A 347 15.04 19.84 7.61
N GLU A 348 15.40 20.18 6.39
CA GLU A 348 14.61 20.96 5.45
C GLU A 348 14.18 20.04 4.33
N ALA A 349 12.87 19.77 4.27
CA ALA A 349 12.28 18.87 3.27
C ALA A 349 11.35 19.67 2.36
N HIS A 350 11.56 19.57 1.04
CA HIS A 350 10.76 20.16 -0.02
C HIS A 350 10.21 19.07 -0.95
N ILE A 351 9.19 19.41 -1.70
CA ILE A 351 8.70 18.61 -2.82
C ILE A 351 9.69 18.77 -3.99
N LYS A 352 9.98 17.67 -4.70
CA LYS A 352 10.81 17.71 -5.91
C LYS A 352 10.18 18.59 -7.00
N ASP A 353 10.97 19.45 -7.63
CA ASP A 353 10.46 20.45 -8.60
C ASP A 353 9.69 19.79 -9.76
N LYS A 354 10.20 18.67 -10.27
CA LYS A 354 9.52 17.88 -11.31
C LYS A 354 8.17 17.34 -10.85
N ALA A 355 8.03 16.99 -9.56
CA ALA A 355 6.75 16.54 -9.00
C ALA A 355 5.76 17.70 -8.88
N LEU A 356 6.22 18.87 -8.45
CA LEU A 356 5.39 20.09 -8.42
C LEU A 356 4.87 20.46 -9.81
N GLN A 357 5.73 20.39 -10.83
CA GLN A 357 5.33 20.64 -12.20
C GLN A 357 4.23 19.67 -12.65
N LYS A 358 4.39 18.37 -12.42
CA LYS A 358 3.37 17.37 -12.75
C LYS A 358 2.05 17.63 -12.02
N ILE A 359 2.10 18.02 -10.75
CA ILE A 359 0.90 18.36 -9.98
C ILE A 359 0.19 19.55 -10.61
N ARG A 360 0.93 20.59 -10.99
CA ARG A 360 0.40 21.77 -11.67
C ARG A 360 -0.29 21.41 -12.98
N GLU A 361 0.39 20.68 -13.83
CA GLU A 361 -0.10 20.28 -15.16
C GLU A 361 -1.35 19.41 -15.05
N LYS A 362 -1.33 18.39 -14.19
CA LYS A 362 -2.48 17.50 -13.98
C LYS A 362 -3.69 18.21 -13.40
N SER A 363 -3.48 19.15 -12.47
CA SER A 363 -4.56 19.97 -11.92
C SER A 363 -5.21 20.82 -13.02
N LYS A 364 -4.39 21.48 -13.89
CA LYS A 364 -4.89 22.26 -15.02
C LYS A 364 -5.60 21.42 -16.09
N GLU A 365 -5.14 20.20 -16.34
CA GLU A 365 -5.78 19.25 -17.24
C GLU A 365 -7.20 18.91 -16.76
N ILE A 366 -7.36 18.52 -15.47
CA ILE A 366 -8.67 18.18 -14.93
C ILE A 366 -9.62 19.39 -14.93
N ILE A 367 -9.12 20.59 -14.61
CA ILE A 367 -9.90 21.84 -14.72
C ILE A 367 -10.35 22.07 -16.17
N GLY A 368 -9.49 21.75 -17.16
CA GLY A 368 -9.86 21.81 -18.58
C GLY A 368 -11.00 20.87 -18.94
N GLN A 369 -10.97 19.65 -18.44
CA GLN A 369 -12.05 18.67 -18.62
C GLN A 369 -13.37 19.13 -17.98
N ILE A 370 -13.35 19.77 -16.81
CA ILE A 370 -14.55 20.34 -16.17
C ILE A 370 -15.17 21.43 -17.05
N ARG A 371 -14.35 22.28 -17.68
CA ARG A 371 -14.85 23.33 -18.59
C ARG A 371 -15.61 22.77 -19.79
N GLN A 372 -15.10 21.65 -20.33
CA GLN A 372 -15.59 21.08 -21.60
C GLN A 372 -16.87 20.27 -21.44
N THR A 373 -17.32 19.98 -20.20
CA THR A 373 -18.53 19.20 -19.98
C THR A 373 -19.73 20.10 -19.71
N TYR A 374 -20.88 19.71 -20.26
CA TYR A 374 -22.19 20.33 -20.05
C TYR A 374 -23.14 19.40 -19.30
N ASP A 375 -22.80 18.12 -19.15
CA ASP A 375 -23.58 17.17 -18.36
C ASP A 375 -23.30 17.35 -16.85
N PRO A 376 -24.32 17.66 -16.03
CA PRO A 376 -24.16 17.88 -14.58
C PRO A 376 -23.59 16.65 -13.86
N GLY A 377 -23.94 15.43 -14.29
CA GLY A 377 -23.43 14.19 -13.69
C GLY A 377 -21.95 13.98 -13.97
N MET A 378 -21.50 14.26 -15.19
CA MET A 378 -20.10 14.20 -15.57
C MET A 378 -19.29 15.31 -14.89
N GLU A 379 -19.84 16.53 -14.81
CA GLU A 379 -19.21 17.63 -14.09
C GLU A 379 -18.95 17.27 -12.63
N TYR A 380 -19.94 16.74 -11.95
CA TYR A 380 -19.79 16.27 -10.57
C TYR A 380 -18.65 15.23 -10.45
N ARG A 381 -18.60 14.25 -11.35
CA ARG A 381 -17.52 13.23 -11.36
C ARG A 381 -16.14 13.85 -11.56
N LEU A 382 -16.02 14.86 -12.43
CA LEU A 382 -14.75 15.56 -12.67
C LEU A 382 -14.34 16.44 -11.49
N ILE A 383 -15.29 17.09 -10.80
CA ILE A 383 -15.00 17.81 -9.55
C ILE A 383 -14.50 16.82 -8.49
N GLN A 384 -15.15 15.67 -8.32
CA GLN A 384 -14.68 14.64 -7.40
C GLN A 384 -13.30 14.11 -7.77
N LYS A 385 -13.02 13.93 -9.08
CA LYS A 385 -11.68 13.55 -9.59
C LYS A 385 -10.62 14.59 -9.23
N TYR A 386 -10.93 15.89 -9.42
CA TYR A 386 -10.03 16.98 -9.03
C TYR A 386 -9.79 16.99 -7.52
N ASN A 387 -10.84 16.96 -6.72
CA ASN A 387 -10.73 16.95 -5.26
C ASN A 387 -9.94 15.74 -4.76
N SER A 388 -10.22 14.55 -5.26
CA SER A 388 -9.50 13.33 -4.90
C SER A 388 -8.01 13.42 -5.26
N TYR A 389 -7.69 14.00 -6.43
CA TYR A 389 -6.31 14.22 -6.84
C TYR A 389 -5.58 15.20 -5.91
N VAL A 390 -6.18 16.38 -5.66
CA VAL A 390 -5.58 17.39 -4.77
C VAL A 390 -5.42 16.85 -3.34
N MET A 391 -6.45 16.19 -2.80
CA MET A 391 -6.35 15.56 -1.48
C MET A 391 -5.28 14.46 -1.43
N GLY A 392 -5.15 13.68 -2.50
CA GLY A 392 -4.12 12.64 -2.62
C GLY A 392 -2.70 13.23 -2.56
N VAL A 393 -2.42 14.28 -3.35
CA VAL A 393 -1.10 14.93 -3.33
C VAL A 393 -0.83 15.67 -2.02
N HIS A 394 -1.85 16.28 -1.39
CA HIS A 394 -1.73 16.87 -0.06
C HIS A 394 -1.37 15.81 0.99
N ASN A 395 -2.05 14.66 0.99
CA ASN A 395 -1.79 13.59 1.93
C ASN A 395 -0.37 13.03 1.78
N TYR A 396 0.10 12.85 0.53
CA TYR A 396 1.44 12.32 0.26
C TYR A 396 2.54 13.30 0.67
N TYR A 397 2.42 14.58 0.28
CA TYR A 397 3.46 15.58 0.48
C TYR A 397 3.35 16.38 1.79
N SER A 398 2.28 16.21 2.59
CA SER A 398 2.11 16.91 3.88
C SER A 398 3.26 16.72 4.86
N ILE A 399 4.09 15.71 4.68
CA ILE A 399 5.26 15.43 5.52
C ILE A 399 6.49 16.28 5.16
N ALA A 400 6.49 17.00 4.03
CA ALA A 400 7.57 17.95 3.71
C ALA A 400 7.51 19.17 4.63
N THR A 401 8.61 19.54 5.28
CA THR A 401 8.65 20.66 6.24
C THR A 401 8.25 22.01 5.62
N HIS A 402 8.43 22.17 4.32
CA HIS A 402 8.11 23.38 3.56
C HIS A 402 6.97 23.18 2.55
N VAL A 403 6.07 22.24 2.81
CA VAL A 403 4.96 21.87 1.92
C VAL A 403 4.10 23.06 1.51
N ASN A 404 3.81 23.97 2.43
CA ASN A 404 3.02 25.17 2.13
C ASN A 404 3.70 26.06 1.10
N ILE A 405 5.00 26.31 1.26
CA ILE A 405 5.80 27.13 0.34
C ILE A 405 5.80 26.50 -1.05
N ASP A 406 5.96 25.18 -1.11
CA ASP A 406 6.03 24.47 -2.38
C ASP A 406 4.70 24.46 -3.13
N PHE A 407 3.58 24.23 -2.44
CA PHE A 407 2.26 24.33 -3.08
C PHE A 407 1.91 25.76 -3.49
N HIS A 408 2.37 26.78 -2.75
CA HIS A 408 2.17 28.17 -3.15
C HIS A 408 2.86 28.52 -4.48
N LYS A 409 4.02 27.92 -4.80
CA LYS A 409 4.69 28.12 -6.10
C LYS A 409 3.81 27.79 -7.30
N ILE A 410 2.95 26.78 -7.19
CA ILE A 410 2.07 26.33 -8.28
C ILE A 410 0.64 26.84 -8.15
N ALA A 411 0.29 27.37 -6.98
CA ALA A 411 -1.07 27.79 -6.66
C ALA A 411 -1.59 28.90 -7.57
N PHE A 412 -0.75 29.88 -7.90
CA PHE A 412 -1.13 30.96 -8.79
C PHE A 412 -1.61 30.45 -10.14
N ASP A 413 -0.83 29.55 -10.77
CA ASP A 413 -1.14 29.01 -12.09
C ASP A 413 -2.43 28.17 -12.08
N VAL A 414 -2.61 27.36 -11.03
CA VAL A 414 -3.81 26.52 -10.91
C VAL A 414 -5.05 27.35 -10.65
N LYS A 415 -4.95 28.36 -9.75
CA LYS A 415 -6.05 29.32 -9.48
C LYS A 415 -6.41 30.14 -10.71
N LYS A 416 -5.40 30.65 -11.44
CA LYS A 416 -5.59 31.38 -12.69
C LYS A 416 -6.31 30.52 -13.72
N SER A 417 -5.90 29.26 -13.86
CA SER A 417 -6.56 28.30 -14.77
C SER A 417 -8.02 28.03 -14.35
N LEU A 418 -8.27 27.83 -13.06
CA LEU A 418 -9.62 27.61 -12.53
C LEU A 418 -10.51 28.83 -12.78
N TYR A 419 -10.01 30.02 -12.45
CA TYR A 419 -10.74 31.26 -12.62
C TYR A 419 -11.03 31.57 -14.09
N ASN A 420 -10.01 31.56 -14.98
CA ASN A 420 -10.19 31.90 -16.38
C ASN A 420 -11.13 30.94 -17.13
N ARG A 421 -11.15 29.68 -16.72
CA ARG A 421 -11.98 28.67 -17.39
C ARG A 421 -13.41 28.57 -16.86
N LEU A 422 -13.62 28.91 -15.58
CA LEU A 422 -14.89 28.66 -14.88
C LEU A 422 -15.46 29.90 -14.16
N LYS A 423 -14.88 31.14 -14.34
CA LYS A 423 -15.19 32.33 -13.56
C LYS A 423 -16.69 32.64 -13.43
N HIS A 424 -17.44 32.47 -14.51
CA HIS A 424 -18.88 32.78 -14.55
C HIS A 424 -19.73 31.77 -13.78
N ARG A 425 -19.15 30.63 -13.43
CA ARG A 425 -19.83 29.52 -12.75
C ARG A 425 -19.31 29.33 -11.31
N LEU A 426 -18.17 29.96 -10.97
CA LEU A 426 -17.55 29.82 -9.66
C LEU A 426 -18.20 30.72 -8.63
N GLN A 427 -18.60 30.13 -7.52
CA GLN A 427 -19.18 30.80 -6.36
C GLN A 427 -18.19 30.84 -5.21
N LYS A 428 -18.16 31.96 -4.46
CA LYS A 428 -17.33 32.11 -3.25
C LYS A 428 -18.00 31.55 -1.99
N LYS A 429 -19.33 31.48 -1.97
CA LYS A 429 -20.12 30.95 -0.87
C LYS A 429 -20.81 29.66 -1.29
N GLY A 430 -20.96 28.72 -0.35
CA GLY A 430 -21.63 27.44 -0.55
C GLY A 430 -21.51 26.57 0.69
N GLN A 431 -22.11 25.39 0.66
CA GLN A 431 -22.10 24.44 1.76
C GLN A 431 -21.21 23.24 1.42
N ILE A 432 -20.32 22.87 2.33
CA ILE A 432 -19.51 21.67 2.20
C ILE A 432 -20.29 20.49 2.80
N THR A 433 -20.81 19.63 1.94
CA THR A 433 -21.59 18.44 2.34
C THR A 433 -20.69 17.26 2.75
N ASN A 434 -19.49 17.15 2.17
CA ASN A 434 -18.56 16.10 2.50
C ASN A 434 -17.86 16.40 3.84
N ARG A 435 -18.06 15.54 4.84
CA ARG A 435 -17.50 15.70 6.19
C ARG A 435 -15.98 15.83 6.19
N TYR A 436 -15.26 15.01 5.44
CA TYR A 436 -13.79 15.04 5.38
C TYR A 436 -13.27 16.37 4.80
N ILE A 437 -13.91 16.84 3.71
CA ILE A 437 -13.56 18.15 3.11
C ILE A 437 -13.86 19.27 4.10
N LYS A 438 -14.98 19.19 4.82
CA LYS A 438 -15.35 20.18 5.85
C LYS A 438 -14.34 20.22 6.98
N GLU A 439 -13.93 19.07 7.51
CA GLU A 439 -12.96 18.98 8.61
C GLU A 439 -11.57 19.50 8.20
N LYS A 440 -11.10 19.16 6.99
CA LYS A 440 -9.75 19.54 6.53
C LYS A 440 -9.64 20.91 5.88
N TYR A 441 -10.66 21.35 5.14
CA TYR A 441 -10.59 22.52 4.28
C TYR A 441 -11.65 23.59 4.61
N GLY A 442 -12.59 23.30 5.51
CA GLY A 442 -13.72 24.16 5.82
C GLY A 442 -13.37 25.55 6.37
N THR A 443 -12.20 25.70 6.98
CA THR A 443 -11.68 26.98 7.48
C THR A 443 -10.97 27.81 6.40
N SER A 444 -10.73 27.22 5.22
CA SER A 444 -10.03 27.91 4.14
C SER A 444 -10.94 28.88 3.39
N ARG A 445 -10.53 30.15 3.31
CA ARG A 445 -11.20 31.18 2.49
C ARG A 445 -11.01 30.96 0.97
N GLU A 446 -10.20 30.00 0.56
CA GLU A 446 -9.89 29.71 -0.83
C GLU A 446 -10.77 28.62 -1.44
N VAL A 447 -11.62 27.95 -0.66
CA VAL A 447 -12.63 27.02 -1.19
C VAL A 447 -13.55 27.78 -2.15
N ARG A 448 -13.80 27.17 -3.30
CA ARG A 448 -14.75 27.67 -4.31
C ARG A 448 -15.81 26.61 -4.54
N TYR A 449 -16.92 27.02 -5.11
CA TYR A 449 -18.04 26.11 -5.37
C TYR A 449 -18.42 26.20 -6.84
N LEU A 450 -18.74 25.09 -7.42
CA LEU A 450 -19.30 24.96 -8.76
C LEU A 450 -20.57 24.11 -8.68
N ASN A 451 -21.70 24.70 -9.07
CA ASN A 451 -23.02 24.06 -8.96
C ASN A 451 -23.28 23.41 -7.57
N GLY A 452 -22.95 24.14 -6.49
CA GLY A 452 -23.11 23.68 -5.10
C GLY A 452 -22.02 22.72 -4.60
N HIS A 453 -21.11 22.26 -5.47
CA HIS A 453 -20.04 21.34 -5.10
C HIS A 453 -18.74 22.06 -4.77
N ALA A 454 -18.17 21.74 -3.61
CA ALA A 454 -16.92 22.33 -3.15
C ALA A 454 -15.72 21.88 -3.98
N ILE A 455 -14.85 22.82 -4.36
CA ILE A 455 -13.55 22.60 -5.01
C ILE A 455 -12.46 22.85 -3.98
N VAL A 456 -11.63 21.85 -3.71
CA VAL A 456 -10.54 21.89 -2.75
C VAL A 456 -9.41 22.80 -3.25
N PRO A 457 -8.94 23.76 -2.45
CA PRO A 457 -7.85 24.66 -2.85
C PRO A 457 -6.50 23.96 -2.83
N ILE A 458 -5.72 24.12 -3.90
CA ILE A 458 -4.40 23.49 -4.06
C ILE A 458 -3.36 24.02 -3.07
N ALA A 459 -3.47 25.27 -2.63
CA ALA A 459 -2.51 25.90 -1.71
C ALA A 459 -2.73 25.54 -0.25
N TYR A 460 -3.93 25.07 0.11
CA TYR A 460 -4.28 24.86 1.51
C TYR A 460 -3.88 23.45 1.98
N VAL A 461 -2.66 23.32 2.43
CA VAL A 461 -2.11 22.08 2.99
C VAL A 461 -1.43 22.37 4.34
N GLN A 462 -1.59 21.46 5.30
CA GLN A 462 -0.95 21.55 6.61
C GLN A 462 0.19 20.54 6.70
N HIS A 463 1.35 20.98 7.20
CA HIS A 463 2.47 20.10 7.50
C HIS A 463 2.10 19.14 8.64
N ARG A 464 2.50 17.89 8.51
CA ARG A 464 2.52 16.91 9.60
C ARG A 464 3.88 16.22 9.67
N VAL A 465 4.29 15.90 10.88
CA VAL A 465 5.55 15.15 11.09
C VAL A 465 5.42 13.75 10.49
N PRO A 466 6.40 13.29 9.69
CA PRO A 466 6.39 11.94 9.16
C PRO A 466 6.51 10.91 10.29
N MET A 467 5.71 9.85 10.21
CA MET A 467 5.70 8.79 11.20
C MET A 467 6.43 7.55 10.70
N ASP A 468 7.36 7.05 11.51
CA ASP A 468 7.95 5.73 11.29
C ASP A 468 6.93 4.63 11.66
N LYS A 469 7.09 3.47 11.05
CA LYS A 469 6.27 2.30 11.37
C LYS A 469 6.56 1.87 12.81
N LYS A 470 5.51 1.76 13.62
CA LYS A 470 5.64 1.21 14.97
C LYS A 470 6.07 -0.27 14.88
N SER A 471 7.01 -0.69 15.74
CA SER A 471 7.53 -2.07 15.76
C SER A 471 6.43 -3.13 15.92
N ARG A 472 5.36 -2.80 16.65
CA ARG A 472 4.21 -3.69 16.89
C ARG A 472 3.30 -3.88 15.68
N VAL A 473 3.33 -2.97 14.68
CA VAL A 473 2.47 -3.07 13.48
C VAL A 473 2.94 -4.23 12.60
N ASN A 474 2.16 -5.31 12.60
CA ASN A 474 2.45 -6.52 11.84
C ASN A 474 1.14 -7.27 11.52
N LYS A 475 0.87 -7.55 10.24
CA LYS A 475 -0.36 -8.26 9.85
C LYS A 475 -0.34 -9.76 10.16
N TYR A 476 0.83 -10.30 10.50
CA TYR A 476 1.04 -11.73 10.79
C TYR A 476 1.09 -12.05 12.29
N THR A 477 0.72 -11.10 13.14
CA THR A 477 0.56 -11.34 14.57
C THR A 477 -0.78 -10.78 15.05
N PRO A 478 -1.47 -11.43 16.01
CA PRO A 478 -2.73 -10.93 16.55
C PRO A 478 -2.59 -9.50 17.11
N GLU A 479 -1.55 -9.25 17.91
CA GLU A 479 -1.26 -7.95 18.51
C GLU A 479 -0.99 -6.88 17.46
N GLY A 480 -0.28 -7.26 16.39
CA GLY A 480 0.02 -6.37 15.28
C GLY A 480 -1.23 -5.97 14.50
N ARG A 481 -2.17 -6.88 14.30
CA ARG A 481 -3.48 -6.59 13.68
C ARG A 481 -4.31 -5.65 14.56
N VAL A 482 -4.30 -5.83 15.88
CA VAL A 482 -4.95 -4.89 16.82
C VAL A 482 -4.38 -3.47 16.64
N GLU A 483 -3.05 -3.34 16.57
CA GLU A 483 -2.42 -2.02 16.38
C GLU A 483 -2.73 -1.41 15.00
N ILE A 484 -2.82 -2.22 13.93
CA ILE A 484 -3.23 -1.76 12.59
C ILE A 484 -4.64 -1.17 12.62
N HIS A 485 -5.55 -1.81 13.34
CA HIS A 485 -6.98 -1.43 13.37
C HIS A 485 -7.33 -0.46 14.50
N LYS A 486 -6.38 -0.08 15.35
CA LYS A 486 -6.58 0.78 16.52
C LYS A 486 -7.27 2.12 16.22
N ASN A 487 -7.09 2.65 15.03
CA ASN A 487 -7.66 3.94 14.60
C ASN A 487 -9.05 3.81 13.94
N LEU A 488 -9.66 2.61 13.93
CA LEU A 488 -11.05 2.44 13.53
C LEU A 488 -11.98 2.91 14.66
N ALA A 489 -11.94 4.22 14.95
CA ALA A 489 -12.76 4.81 16.02
C ALA A 489 -14.26 4.58 15.77
N GLY A 490 -14.97 4.14 16.80
CA GLY A 490 -16.43 3.95 16.75
C GLY A 490 -16.90 2.62 16.16
N ILE A 491 -16.02 1.61 16.08
CA ILE A 491 -16.37 0.25 15.64
C ILE A 491 -16.10 -0.72 16.79
N ASN A 492 -17.07 -1.59 17.08
CA ASN A 492 -16.88 -2.69 18.01
C ASN A 492 -15.93 -3.73 17.41
N MET A 493 -14.68 -3.74 17.88
CA MET A 493 -13.64 -4.62 17.35
C MET A 493 -13.94 -6.10 17.59
N ALA A 494 -14.62 -6.46 18.68
CA ALA A 494 -15.01 -7.85 18.95
C ALA A 494 -15.97 -8.38 17.88
N VAL A 495 -16.95 -7.56 17.47
CA VAL A 495 -17.87 -7.90 16.38
C VAL A 495 -17.12 -7.99 15.05
N LEU A 496 -16.22 -7.05 14.77
CA LEU A 496 -15.41 -7.08 13.54
C LEU A 496 -14.59 -8.36 13.43
N TYR A 497 -13.91 -8.75 14.51
CA TYR A 497 -13.15 -10.01 14.55
C TYR A 497 -14.05 -11.24 14.45
N HIS A 498 -15.23 -11.20 15.07
CA HIS A 498 -16.21 -12.28 14.90
C HIS A 498 -16.60 -12.46 13.42
N LEU A 499 -16.93 -11.37 12.73
CA LEU A 499 -17.28 -11.41 11.29
C LEU A 499 -16.12 -11.92 10.41
N MET A 500 -14.87 -11.53 10.73
CA MET A 500 -13.67 -11.98 10.00
C MET A 500 -13.39 -13.47 10.20
N ASN A 501 -13.60 -13.98 11.42
CA ASN A 501 -13.29 -15.37 11.77
C ASN A 501 -14.44 -16.34 11.45
N ASN A 502 -15.65 -15.83 11.24
CA ASN A 502 -16.83 -16.63 10.95
C ASN A 502 -17.44 -16.21 9.59
N PRO A 503 -16.81 -16.59 8.46
CA PRO A 503 -17.40 -16.36 7.15
C PRO A 503 -18.67 -17.20 6.96
N CYS A 504 -19.65 -16.66 6.23
CA CYS A 504 -20.85 -17.38 5.86
C CYS A 504 -20.49 -18.44 4.79
N GLY A 505 -20.39 -19.70 5.19
CA GLY A 505 -19.90 -20.79 4.34
C GLY A 505 -20.72 -21.07 3.06
N LYS A 506 -22.00 -20.69 3.05
CA LYS A 506 -22.90 -20.82 1.87
C LYS A 506 -22.80 -19.63 0.91
N GLN A 507 -22.09 -18.56 1.26
CA GLN A 507 -22.03 -17.32 0.51
C GLN A 507 -20.67 -17.19 -0.21
N SER A 508 -20.65 -16.37 -1.27
CA SER A 508 -19.43 -16.12 -2.03
C SER A 508 -18.34 -15.41 -1.19
N VAL A 509 -17.12 -15.48 -1.65
CA VAL A 509 -16.00 -14.74 -1.05
C VAL A 509 -16.26 -13.23 -1.14
N GLU A 510 -16.88 -12.75 -2.24
CA GLU A 510 -17.24 -11.35 -2.42
C GLU A 510 -18.26 -10.87 -1.39
N TYR A 511 -19.29 -11.68 -1.11
CA TYR A 511 -20.27 -11.39 -0.06
C TYR A 511 -19.59 -11.24 1.31
N ASN A 512 -18.77 -12.21 1.69
CA ASN A 512 -18.09 -12.21 2.99
C ASN A 512 -17.16 -11.00 3.17
N ASP A 513 -16.52 -10.57 2.10
CA ASP A 513 -15.68 -9.35 2.09
C ASP A 513 -16.48 -8.08 2.23
N ASN A 514 -17.53 -8.00 1.43
CA ASN A 514 -18.38 -6.83 1.41
C ASN A 514 -19.13 -6.70 2.74
N ARG A 515 -19.50 -7.81 3.39
CA ARG A 515 -20.06 -7.83 4.73
C ARG A 515 -19.16 -7.12 5.75
N ILE A 516 -17.86 -7.45 5.75
CA ILE A 516 -16.87 -6.83 6.63
C ILE A 516 -16.68 -5.34 6.27
N ALA A 517 -16.52 -5.06 4.98
CA ALA A 517 -16.30 -3.69 4.50
C ALA A 517 -17.49 -2.77 4.80
N LEU A 518 -18.72 -3.27 4.63
CA LEU A 518 -19.94 -2.53 4.94
C LEU A 518 -20.13 -2.31 6.45
N TYR A 519 -19.85 -3.32 7.28
CA TYR A 519 -19.88 -3.16 8.74
C TYR A 519 -18.97 -2.02 9.19
N VAL A 520 -17.75 -1.98 8.66
CA VAL A 520 -16.78 -0.89 8.93
C VAL A 520 -17.29 0.46 8.40
N ALA A 521 -17.79 0.51 7.15
CA ALA A 521 -18.26 1.74 6.53
C ALA A 521 -19.50 2.32 7.25
N GLN A 522 -20.38 1.45 7.77
CA GLN A 522 -21.56 1.82 8.56
C GLN A 522 -21.24 2.02 10.05
N LYS A 523 -19.95 1.96 10.45
CA LYS A 523 -19.49 2.13 11.83
C LYS A 523 -20.15 1.18 12.83
N GLY A 524 -20.37 -0.07 12.43
CA GLY A 524 -21.00 -1.08 13.26
C GLY A 524 -22.49 -0.88 13.53
N LYS A 525 -23.17 -0.03 12.74
CA LYS A 525 -24.58 0.34 12.95
C LYS A 525 -25.49 -0.20 11.85
N CYS A 526 -26.73 -0.52 12.23
CA CYS A 526 -27.77 -0.84 11.27
C CYS A 526 -28.05 0.36 10.35
N ALA A 527 -28.10 0.13 9.04
CA ALA A 527 -28.31 1.20 8.05
C ALA A 527 -29.67 1.87 8.14
N VAL A 528 -30.69 1.16 8.64
CA VAL A 528 -32.05 1.64 8.77
C VAL A 528 -32.26 2.29 10.14
N SER A 529 -32.13 1.53 11.23
CA SER A 529 -32.42 1.99 12.59
C SER A 529 -31.29 2.84 13.21
N GLY A 530 -30.05 2.73 12.71
CA GLY A 530 -28.90 3.43 13.28
C GLY A 530 -28.37 2.85 14.61
N VAL A 531 -28.97 1.78 15.13
CA VAL A 531 -28.57 1.11 16.37
C VAL A 531 -27.25 0.37 16.17
N GLU A 532 -26.40 0.34 17.18
CA GLU A 532 -25.16 -0.48 17.19
C GLU A 532 -25.53 -1.97 17.17
N LEU A 533 -24.76 -2.73 16.38
CA LEU A 533 -25.02 -4.15 16.16
C LEU A 533 -24.04 -5.02 16.93
N GLU A 534 -24.58 -5.97 17.67
CA GLU A 534 -23.81 -7.07 18.25
C GLU A 534 -23.54 -8.17 17.21
N ALA A 535 -22.57 -9.06 17.48
CA ALA A 535 -22.12 -10.07 16.53
C ALA A 535 -23.25 -10.96 15.96
N LYS A 536 -24.21 -11.32 16.79
CA LYS A 536 -25.36 -12.16 16.40
C LYS A 536 -26.46 -11.40 15.66
N GLN A 537 -26.46 -10.08 15.73
CA GLN A 537 -27.48 -9.20 15.11
C GLN A 537 -27.07 -8.67 13.75
N VAL A 538 -25.82 -8.95 13.32
CA VAL A 538 -25.31 -8.44 12.04
C VAL A 538 -25.83 -9.29 10.90
N ASP A 539 -26.74 -8.73 10.11
CA ASP A 539 -27.21 -9.33 8.88
C ASP A 539 -26.78 -8.52 7.66
N CYS A 540 -26.27 -9.20 6.64
CA CYS A 540 -25.82 -8.58 5.39
C CYS A 540 -26.84 -8.88 4.30
N HIS A 541 -27.73 -7.92 4.08
CA HIS A 541 -28.88 -8.04 3.21
C HIS A 541 -28.58 -7.63 1.76
N HIS A 542 -29.08 -8.40 0.79
CA HIS A 542 -29.10 -8.04 -0.63
C HIS A 542 -30.25 -7.06 -0.89
N LYS A 543 -29.94 -5.81 -1.23
CA LYS A 543 -30.96 -4.79 -1.56
C LYS A 543 -31.88 -5.26 -2.68
N LYS A 544 -31.32 -5.80 -3.75
CA LYS A 544 -32.01 -6.58 -4.77
C LYS A 544 -31.66 -8.05 -4.53
N PRO A 545 -32.64 -8.92 -4.20
CA PRO A 545 -32.39 -10.33 -3.95
C PRO A 545 -31.74 -11.06 -5.11
N LEU A 546 -30.99 -12.12 -4.81
CA LEU A 546 -30.30 -12.93 -5.84
C LEU A 546 -31.27 -13.54 -6.83
N VAL A 547 -32.44 -13.99 -6.35
CA VAL A 547 -33.54 -14.56 -7.17
C VAL A 547 -34.13 -13.56 -8.15
N LEU A 548 -34.00 -12.27 -7.86
CA LEU A 548 -34.46 -11.17 -8.73
C LEU A 548 -33.33 -10.63 -9.61
N GLY A 549 -32.19 -11.35 -9.72
CA GLY A 549 -31.04 -10.94 -10.51
C GLY A 549 -30.13 -9.97 -9.78
N GLY A 550 -30.16 -9.93 -8.45
CA GLY A 550 -29.16 -9.25 -7.61
C GLY A 550 -27.81 -9.96 -7.66
N ASN A 551 -26.79 -9.38 -7.00
CA ASN A 551 -25.44 -9.93 -6.91
C ASN A 551 -24.78 -9.56 -5.58
N ASP A 552 -23.61 -10.14 -5.31
CA ASP A 552 -22.82 -9.90 -4.08
C ASP A 552 -21.99 -8.63 -4.10
N SER A 553 -22.20 -7.72 -5.07
CA SER A 553 -21.44 -6.48 -5.15
C SER A 553 -21.68 -5.57 -3.94
N TYR A 554 -20.66 -4.80 -3.55
CA TYR A 554 -20.73 -3.85 -2.44
C TYR A 554 -21.92 -2.89 -2.53
N GLN A 555 -22.31 -2.50 -3.75
CA GLN A 555 -23.43 -1.58 -3.97
C GLN A 555 -24.79 -2.23 -3.73
N ASN A 556 -24.91 -3.54 -3.96
CA ASN A 556 -26.15 -4.30 -3.76
C ASN A 556 -26.31 -4.82 -2.33
N LEU A 557 -25.26 -4.78 -1.51
CA LEU A 557 -25.30 -5.24 -0.11
C LEU A 557 -25.48 -4.08 0.86
N ILE A 558 -26.00 -4.38 2.06
CA ILE A 558 -26.18 -3.44 3.17
C ILE A 558 -26.22 -4.19 4.50
N ILE A 559 -25.63 -3.63 5.55
CA ILE A 559 -25.71 -4.20 6.89
C ILE A 559 -26.94 -3.66 7.61
N VAL A 560 -27.76 -4.56 8.10
CA VAL A 560 -28.98 -4.29 8.89
C VAL A 560 -28.98 -5.16 10.14
N SER A 561 -29.87 -4.86 11.09
CA SER A 561 -30.15 -5.80 12.17
C SER A 561 -31.04 -6.96 11.66
N ASP A 562 -30.96 -8.10 12.33
CA ASP A 562 -31.82 -9.25 12.13
C ASP A 562 -33.30 -8.86 12.10
N VAL A 563 -33.72 -8.03 13.04
CA VAL A 563 -35.11 -7.52 13.13
C VAL A 563 -35.50 -6.68 11.90
N VAL A 564 -34.61 -5.81 11.43
CA VAL A 564 -34.83 -5.03 10.21
C VAL A 564 -34.86 -5.95 8.98
N HIS A 565 -34.02 -6.98 8.93
CA HIS A 565 -34.03 -7.96 7.85
C HIS A 565 -35.34 -8.71 7.76
N ILE A 566 -35.89 -9.14 8.91
CA ILE A 566 -37.25 -9.73 8.98
C ILE A 566 -38.28 -8.76 8.44
N LEU A 567 -38.26 -7.48 8.82
CA LEU A 567 -39.20 -6.47 8.35
C LEU A 567 -39.12 -6.21 6.84
N ILE A 568 -37.95 -6.34 6.25
CA ILE A 568 -37.77 -6.16 4.79
C ILE A 568 -38.57 -7.24 4.03
N HIS A 569 -38.57 -8.47 4.51
CA HIS A 569 -39.16 -9.62 3.81
C HIS A 569 -40.52 -10.06 4.32
N SER A 570 -40.99 -9.54 5.46
CA SER A 570 -42.26 -9.99 6.04
C SER A 570 -43.47 -9.41 5.31
N SER A 571 -44.45 -10.28 5.00
CA SER A 571 -45.82 -9.93 4.57
C SER A 571 -46.84 -10.11 5.70
N ASN A 572 -46.45 -10.75 6.81
CA ASN A 572 -47.37 -11.02 7.92
C ASN A 572 -47.55 -9.77 8.79
N GLU A 573 -48.78 -9.28 8.85
CA GLU A 573 -49.13 -8.04 9.54
C GLU A 573 -48.84 -8.08 11.04
N ARG A 574 -49.07 -9.21 11.71
CA ARG A 574 -48.74 -9.37 13.15
C ARG A 574 -47.24 -9.23 13.40
N THR A 575 -46.41 -9.84 12.56
CA THR A 575 -44.96 -9.74 12.63
C THR A 575 -44.51 -8.31 12.37
N ILE A 576 -45.05 -7.66 11.39
CA ILE A 576 -44.73 -6.26 11.03
C ILE A 576 -45.08 -5.35 12.21
N ARG A 577 -46.31 -5.39 12.75
CA ARG A 577 -46.73 -4.57 13.90
C ARG A 577 -45.85 -4.80 15.13
N LYS A 578 -45.51 -6.07 15.43
CA LYS A 578 -44.65 -6.45 16.55
C LYS A 578 -43.27 -5.77 16.46
N TYR A 579 -42.60 -5.92 15.33
CA TYR A 579 -41.22 -5.44 15.18
C TYR A 579 -41.12 -3.93 14.91
N LEU A 580 -42.12 -3.31 14.27
CA LEU A 580 -42.18 -1.86 14.18
C LEU A 580 -42.32 -1.20 15.57
N LYS A 581 -43.14 -1.79 16.46
CA LYS A 581 -43.24 -1.31 17.84
C LYS A 581 -41.93 -1.42 18.63
N VAL A 582 -41.17 -2.50 18.41
CA VAL A 582 -39.85 -2.71 19.05
C VAL A 582 -38.82 -1.70 18.54
N LEU A 583 -38.79 -1.45 17.22
CA LEU A 583 -37.77 -0.58 16.61
C LEU A 583 -38.06 0.91 16.76
N ASN A 584 -39.32 1.30 16.95
CA ASN A 584 -39.78 2.69 17.06
C ASN A 584 -39.09 3.63 16.04
N LEU A 585 -39.24 3.30 14.73
CA LEU A 585 -38.57 4.00 13.64
C LEU A 585 -39.16 5.39 13.42
N ASP A 586 -38.29 6.37 13.21
CA ASP A 586 -38.71 7.70 12.76
C ASP A 586 -39.10 7.68 11.26
N LYS A 587 -39.74 8.78 10.77
CA LYS A 587 -40.20 8.90 9.37
C LYS A 587 -39.06 8.68 8.36
N LYS A 588 -37.82 9.10 8.67
CA LYS A 588 -36.64 8.93 7.78
C LYS A 588 -36.14 7.49 7.78
N GLN A 589 -36.18 6.83 8.92
CA GLN A 589 -35.84 5.41 9.06
C GLN A 589 -36.87 4.51 8.39
N LEU A 590 -38.14 4.81 8.53
CA LEU A 590 -39.22 4.10 7.84
C LEU A 590 -39.13 4.24 6.31
N ALA A 591 -38.82 5.45 5.81
CA ALA A 591 -38.59 5.65 4.38
C ALA A 591 -37.42 4.82 3.85
N LYS A 592 -36.34 4.66 4.66
CA LYS A 592 -35.22 3.78 4.29
C LYS A 592 -35.62 2.31 4.28
N LEU A 593 -36.43 1.86 5.24
CA LEU A 593 -36.97 0.50 5.28
C LEU A 593 -37.83 0.23 4.05
N ASN A 594 -38.75 1.13 3.74
CA ASN A 594 -39.64 1.02 2.58
C ASN A 594 -38.87 0.96 1.27
N LYS A 595 -37.82 1.77 1.12
CA LYS A 595 -36.94 1.68 -0.05
C LYS A 595 -36.31 0.30 -0.22
N LEU A 596 -35.93 -0.37 0.86
CA LEU A 596 -35.38 -1.73 0.80
C LEU A 596 -36.47 -2.75 0.51
N ARG A 597 -37.67 -2.56 1.04
CA ARG A 597 -38.85 -3.42 0.76
C ARG A 597 -39.22 -3.37 -0.72
N VAL A 598 -39.33 -2.18 -1.29
CA VAL A 598 -39.62 -1.99 -2.74
C VAL A 598 -38.53 -2.67 -3.61
N MET A 599 -37.26 -2.56 -3.24
CA MET A 599 -36.18 -3.24 -3.95
C MET A 599 -36.23 -4.77 -3.83
N ALA A 600 -36.89 -5.30 -2.80
CA ALA A 600 -37.15 -6.71 -2.58
C ALA A 600 -38.55 -7.14 -3.09
N GLU A 601 -39.25 -6.30 -3.88
CA GLU A 601 -40.59 -6.49 -4.41
C GLU A 601 -41.67 -6.69 -3.32
N MET A 602 -41.47 -6.04 -2.17
CA MET A 602 -42.42 -6.04 -1.05
C MET A 602 -43.16 -4.69 -0.98
N GLN A 603 -44.40 -4.72 -0.51
CA GLN A 603 -45.22 -3.51 -0.35
C GLN A 603 -44.63 -2.57 0.71
N GLU A 604 -44.79 -1.26 0.49
CA GLU A 604 -44.41 -0.25 1.48
C GLU A 604 -45.31 -0.35 2.72
N LEU A 605 -44.70 -0.06 3.88
CA LEU A 605 -45.43 0.03 5.14
C LEU A 605 -45.91 1.46 5.32
N VAL A 606 -47.20 1.60 5.52
CA VAL A 606 -47.87 2.87 5.83
C VAL A 606 -48.21 2.88 7.32
N PHE A 607 -47.91 4.01 8.00
CA PHE A 607 -48.33 4.27 9.37
C PHE A 607 -49.63 5.07 9.38
#